data_1186c5bc1d1457f8403e2b0a4220117d
#
_entry.id   1186c5bc1d1457f8403e2b0a4220117d
#
_cell.length_a   1.000
_cell.length_b   1.000
_cell.length_c   1.000
_cell.angle_alpha   90.00
_cell.angle_beta   90.00
_cell.angle_gamma   90.00
#
_symmetry.space_group_name_H-M   'P 1'
#
loop_
_entity.id
_entity.type
_entity.pdbx_description
1 polymer ?
#
loop_
_entity_poly.entity_id
_entity_poly.type
_entity_poly.pdbx_seq_one_letter_code
_entity_poly.pdbx_strand_id
1 'polypeptide(L)'
;VLESDLVRLDAPVAADAARVFEYCQDPSFERYLTVPWPYQFEHAEGFLAEYVPGGWASDTEYTWALRAPGWKSAELLGVIGLRLLGPSVDEQAGVLQLGSVGFWLGAPFRGQGLIGEAQRLVFDWAFGTGLVDAVHWECIRGNTASARAAWKAGFSYAGVAPSVAAYRDGTHPLSWQGQLRAGDDRGRRPGWPAEALTEALSA
;
A
#
# COMPACT_ATOMS: atom_id res chain seq x y z
N VAL A 1 6.45 -15.65 3.66
CA VAL A 1 5.48 -15.30 4.72
C VAL A 1 6.16 -14.36 5.69
N LEU A 2 5.49 -13.22 6.03
CA LEU A 2 5.89 -12.32 7.11
C LEU A 2 4.79 -12.38 8.17
N GLU A 3 5.14 -12.38 9.44
CA GLU A 3 4.14 -12.57 10.50
C GLU A 3 4.51 -11.82 11.78
N SER A 4 3.48 -11.36 12.48
CA SER A 4 3.55 -10.80 13.82
C SER A 4 2.36 -11.30 14.64
N ASP A 5 2.24 -10.84 15.89
CA ASP A 5 1.09 -11.14 16.74
C ASP A 5 -0.23 -10.51 16.24
N LEU A 6 -0.17 -9.57 15.29
CA LEU A 6 -1.32 -8.81 14.79
C LEU A 6 -1.76 -9.22 13.39
N VAL A 7 -0.82 -9.53 12.49
CA VAL A 7 -1.11 -9.89 11.10
C VAL A 7 -0.15 -10.97 10.59
N ARG A 8 -0.65 -11.77 9.65
CA ARG A 8 0.14 -12.62 8.77
C ARG A 8 0.01 -12.13 7.34
N LEU A 9 1.14 -12.04 6.65
CA LEU A 9 1.26 -11.68 5.25
C LEU A 9 1.75 -12.89 4.46
N ASP A 10 0.93 -13.40 3.56
CA ASP A 10 1.28 -14.52 2.68
C ASP A 10 0.86 -14.24 1.23
N ALA A 11 1.18 -15.15 0.32
CA ALA A 11 0.78 -14.98 -1.08
C ALA A 11 -0.76 -15.03 -1.20
N PRO A 12 -1.39 -14.05 -1.90
CA PRO A 12 -2.78 -14.17 -2.28
C PRO A 12 -3.00 -15.43 -3.13
N VAL A 13 -4.13 -16.09 -2.95
CA VAL A 13 -4.48 -17.35 -3.63
C VAL A 13 -5.82 -17.22 -4.35
N ALA A 14 -6.09 -18.10 -5.32
CA ALA A 14 -7.34 -18.07 -6.09
C ALA A 14 -8.60 -18.12 -5.21
N ALA A 15 -8.54 -18.78 -4.05
CA ALA A 15 -9.64 -18.81 -3.09
C ALA A 15 -10.00 -17.44 -2.49
N ASP A 16 -9.13 -16.44 -2.60
CA ASP A 16 -9.37 -15.08 -2.12
C ASP A 16 -10.27 -14.27 -3.07
N ALA A 17 -10.55 -14.74 -4.29
CA ALA A 17 -11.25 -13.98 -5.33
C ALA A 17 -12.59 -13.41 -4.85
N ALA A 18 -13.40 -14.19 -4.15
CA ALA A 18 -14.68 -13.74 -3.62
C ALA A 18 -14.53 -12.56 -2.63
N ARG A 19 -13.51 -12.58 -1.77
CA ARG A 19 -13.23 -11.50 -0.81
C ARG A 19 -12.64 -10.27 -1.49
N VAL A 20 -11.73 -10.45 -2.45
CA VAL A 20 -11.22 -9.32 -3.26
C VAL A 20 -12.37 -8.64 -3.98
N PHE A 21 -13.24 -9.39 -4.65
CA PHE A 21 -14.42 -8.85 -5.32
C PHE A 21 -15.34 -8.10 -4.37
N GLU A 22 -15.71 -8.73 -3.23
CA GLU A 22 -16.57 -8.12 -2.22
C GLU A 22 -16.04 -6.76 -1.74
N TYR A 23 -14.76 -6.70 -1.35
CA TYR A 23 -14.18 -5.49 -0.79
C TYR A 23 -13.93 -4.39 -1.82
N CYS A 24 -13.65 -4.77 -3.06
CA CYS A 24 -13.47 -3.81 -4.15
C CYS A 24 -14.79 -3.19 -4.66
N GLN A 25 -15.96 -3.57 -4.10
CA GLN A 25 -17.23 -2.88 -4.32
C GLN A 25 -17.36 -1.60 -3.46
N ASP A 26 -16.46 -1.35 -2.52
CA ASP A 26 -16.50 -0.15 -1.68
C ASP A 26 -16.37 1.12 -2.54
N PRO A 27 -17.31 2.08 -2.48
CA PRO A 27 -17.26 3.31 -3.29
C PRO A 27 -16.00 4.15 -3.06
N SER A 28 -15.33 4.02 -1.90
CA SER A 28 -14.06 4.69 -1.66
C SER A 28 -12.96 4.21 -2.61
N PHE A 29 -13.06 3.00 -3.14
CA PHE A 29 -12.10 2.44 -4.09
C PHE A 29 -12.24 3.09 -5.47
N GLU A 30 -13.47 3.41 -5.90
CA GLU A 30 -13.66 4.23 -7.09
C GLU A 30 -12.92 5.56 -7.00
N ARG A 31 -13.01 6.20 -5.85
CA ARG A 31 -12.44 7.54 -5.63
C ARG A 31 -10.93 7.56 -5.44
N TYR A 32 -10.36 6.55 -4.77
CA TYR A 32 -9.01 6.65 -4.23
C TYR A 32 -8.03 5.58 -4.73
N LEU A 33 -8.52 4.52 -5.38
CA LEU A 33 -7.66 3.45 -5.87
C LEU A 33 -7.62 3.40 -7.39
N THR A 34 -6.57 2.81 -7.93
CA THR A 34 -6.37 2.62 -9.36
C THR A 34 -7.01 1.34 -9.90
N VAL A 35 -7.71 0.58 -9.06
CA VAL A 35 -8.41 -0.64 -9.47
C VAL A 35 -9.48 -0.34 -10.52
N PRO A 36 -9.81 -1.29 -11.42
CA PRO A 36 -10.90 -1.14 -12.39
C PRO A 36 -12.22 -0.73 -11.71
N TRP A 37 -13.06 0.03 -12.41
CA TRP A 37 -14.36 0.43 -11.91
C TRP A 37 -15.39 0.52 -13.05
N PRO A 38 -16.61 -0.05 -12.90
CA PRO A 38 -17.04 -0.89 -11.77
C PRO A 38 -16.21 -2.17 -11.66
N TYR A 39 -15.93 -2.61 -10.44
CA TYR A 39 -15.11 -3.80 -10.22
C TYR A 39 -15.93 -5.06 -10.51
N GLN A 40 -15.40 -5.95 -11.34
CA GLN A 40 -16.04 -7.20 -11.73
C GLN A 40 -15.31 -8.40 -11.12
N PHE A 41 -15.97 -9.56 -11.04
CA PHE A 41 -15.38 -10.76 -10.45
C PHE A 41 -14.12 -11.20 -11.23
N GLU A 42 -14.15 -11.08 -12.56
CA GLU A 42 -13.06 -11.41 -13.46
C GLU A 42 -11.81 -10.55 -13.18
N HIS A 43 -11.98 -9.31 -12.66
CA HIS A 43 -10.86 -8.49 -12.23
C HIS A 43 -10.16 -9.09 -10.99
N ALA A 44 -10.92 -9.68 -10.07
CA ALA A 44 -10.36 -10.38 -8.92
C ALA A 44 -9.62 -11.67 -9.33
N GLU A 45 -10.17 -12.43 -10.28
CA GLU A 45 -9.52 -13.60 -10.83
C GLU A 45 -8.21 -13.24 -11.55
N GLY A 46 -8.22 -12.24 -12.43
CA GLY A 46 -7.01 -11.75 -13.13
C GLY A 46 -5.95 -11.19 -12.18
N PHE A 47 -6.38 -10.47 -11.13
CA PHE A 47 -5.47 -10.00 -10.08
C PHE A 47 -4.72 -11.16 -9.41
N LEU A 48 -5.43 -12.22 -9.05
CA LEU A 48 -4.86 -13.36 -8.32
C LEU A 48 -4.11 -14.35 -9.21
N ALA A 49 -4.59 -14.57 -10.46
CA ALA A 49 -4.02 -15.57 -11.36
C ALA A 49 -2.88 -15.03 -12.24
N GLU A 50 -2.87 -13.74 -12.52
CA GLU A 50 -1.94 -13.14 -13.49
C GLU A 50 -1.10 -12.03 -12.86
N TYR A 51 -1.74 -11.00 -12.31
CA TYR A 51 -1.03 -9.81 -11.81
C TYR A 51 -0.09 -10.13 -10.66
N VAL A 52 -0.59 -10.76 -9.60
CA VAL A 52 0.21 -11.09 -8.42
C VAL A 52 1.34 -12.06 -8.75
N PRO A 53 1.09 -13.22 -9.39
CA PRO A 53 2.18 -14.14 -9.77
C PRO A 53 3.18 -13.52 -10.75
N GLY A 54 2.71 -12.71 -11.70
CA GLY A 54 3.55 -12.00 -12.66
C GLY A 54 4.53 -11.04 -11.99
N GLY A 55 4.06 -10.25 -11.02
CA GLY A 55 4.89 -9.32 -10.24
C GLY A 55 6.01 -10.03 -9.46
N TRP A 56 5.67 -11.13 -8.79
CA TRP A 56 6.63 -11.96 -8.07
C TRP A 56 7.63 -12.66 -9.02
N ALA A 57 7.18 -13.18 -10.16
CA ALA A 57 8.03 -13.89 -11.11
C ALA A 57 9.01 -12.99 -11.83
N SER A 58 8.66 -11.71 -12.02
CA SER A 58 9.50 -10.71 -12.70
C SER A 58 10.31 -9.84 -11.73
N ASP A 59 10.18 -10.06 -10.42
CA ASP A 59 10.78 -9.22 -9.39
C ASP A 59 10.46 -7.72 -9.56
N THR A 60 9.23 -7.41 -10.00
CA THR A 60 8.79 -6.01 -10.21
C THR A 60 7.83 -5.53 -9.13
N GLU A 61 7.03 -6.44 -8.56
CA GLU A 61 6.10 -6.11 -7.49
C GLU A 61 5.83 -7.33 -6.60
N TYR A 62 5.93 -7.12 -5.32
CA TYR A 62 5.65 -8.11 -4.29
C TYR A 62 4.34 -7.79 -3.60
N THR A 63 3.34 -8.66 -3.74
CA THR A 63 2.00 -8.47 -3.20
C THR A 63 1.68 -9.54 -2.17
N TRP A 64 1.17 -9.12 -1.01
CA TRP A 64 0.74 -10.00 0.08
C TRP A 64 -0.73 -9.80 0.40
N ALA A 65 -1.39 -10.91 0.71
CA ALA A 65 -2.66 -10.92 1.43
C ALA A 65 -2.41 -10.66 2.91
N LEU A 66 -3.22 -9.76 3.51
CA LEU A 66 -3.29 -9.62 4.96
C LEU A 66 -4.30 -10.61 5.51
N ARG A 67 -3.90 -11.35 6.54
CA ARG A 67 -4.75 -12.31 7.27
C ARG A 67 -4.59 -12.12 8.77
N ALA A 68 -5.52 -12.67 9.56
CA ALA A 68 -5.35 -12.79 10.99
C ALA A 68 -4.12 -13.65 11.32
N PRO A 69 -3.42 -13.41 12.44
CA PRO A 69 -2.23 -14.17 12.81
C PRO A 69 -2.54 -15.64 13.05
N GLY A 70 -1.55 -16.49 12.82
CA GLY A 70 -1.69 -17.94 12.91
C GLY A 70 -2.45 -18.54 11.72
N TRP A 71 -2.46 -19.88 11.66
CA TRP A 71 -3.08 -20.63 10.56
C TRP A 71 -4.58 -20.89 10.76
N LYS A 72 -5.20 -20.28 11.78
CA LYS A 72 -6.60 -20.52 12.16
C LYS A 72 -7.60 -19.81 11.24
N SER A 73 -7.19 -18.80 10.51
CA SER A 73 -8.03 -18.11 9.54
C SER A 73 -7.28 -17.94 8.22
N ALA A 74 -7.88 -18.41 7.14
CA ALA A 74 -7.42 -18.15 5.78
C ALA A 74 -8.08 -16.92 5.17
N GLU A 75 -8.97 -16.22 5.90
CA GLU A 75 -9.72 -15.09 5.39
C GLU A 75 -8.80 -13.93 5.01
N LEU A 76 -8.98 -13.42 3.79
CA LEU A 76 -8.34 -12.21 3.34
C LEU A 76 -8.99 -11.00 4.01
N LEU A 77 -8.19 -10.17 4.68
CA LEU A 77 -8.60 -8.93 5.31
C LEU A 77 -8.30 -7.71 4.43
N GLY A 78 -7.31 -7.82 3.57
CA GLY A 78 -6.82 -6.78 2.68
C GLY A 78 -5.56 -7.19 1.94
N VAL A 79 -4.94 -6.24 1.28
CA VAL A 79 -3.73 -6.45 0.47
C VAL A 79 -2.74 -5.32 0.73
N ILE A 80 -1.45 -5.66 0.72
CA ILE A 80 -0.34 -4.71 0.65
C ILE A 80 0.62 -5.15 -0.46
N GLY A 81 1.07 -4.19 -1.27
CA GLY A 81 2.05 -4.40 -2.34
C GLY A 81 3.24 -3.46 -2.21
N LEU A 82 4.41 -3.95 -2.61
CA LEU A 82 5.62 -3.16 -2.79
C LEU A 82 6.08 -3.33 -4.23
N ARG A 83 5.90 -2.28 -5.03
CA ARG A 83 6.36 -2.21 -6.43
C ARG A 83 7.75 -1.61 -6.48
N LEU A 84 8.66 -2.19 -7.26
CA LEU A 84 9.98 -1.64 -7.50
C LEU A 84 9.89 -0.57 -8.61
N LEU A 85 10.34 0.64 -8.31
CA LEU A 85 10.40 1.75 -9.25
C LEU A 85 11.76 1.85 -9.96
N GLY A 86 12.74 1.06 -9.49
CA GLY A 86 14.12 1.12 -9.97
C GLY A 86 14.94 2.25 -9.34
N PRO A 87 16.10 2.55 -9.92
CA PRO A 87 17.01 3.55 -9.36
C PRO A 87 16.47 4.97 -9.54
N SER A 88 16.62 5.77 -8.49
CA SER A 88 16.32 7.21 -8.46
C SER A 88 17.54 7.97 -7.96
N VAL A 89 17.77 9.16 -8.49
CA VAL A 89 18.89 10.02 -8.07
C VAL A 89 18.40 10.96 -6.96
N ASP A 90 19.02 10.85 -5.80
CA ASP A 90 18.83 11.77 -4.68
C ASP A 90 20.05 12.68 -4.58
N GLU A 91 19.84 13.99 -4.46
CA GLU A 91 20.95 14.97 -4.46
C GLU A 91 21.91 14.79 -3.28
N GLN A 92 21.45 14.25 -2.16
CA GLN A 92 22.24 14.08 -0.93
C GLN A 92 22.76 12.65 -0.75
N ALA A 93 21.96 11.65 -1.14
CA ALA A 93 22.28 10.25 -0.91
C ALA A 93 22.81 9.50 -2.14
N GLY A 94 22.82 10.13 -3.33
CA GLY A 94 23.23 9.49 -4.57
C GLY A 94 22.14 8.62 -5.19
N VAL A 95 22.50 7.48 -5.78
CA VAL A 95 21.54 6.57 -6.42
C VAL A 95 20.89 5.69 -5.35
N LEU A 96 19.57 5.73 -5.27
CA LEU A 96 18.74 4.91 -4.37
C LEU A 96 17.87 3.94 -5.18
N GLN A 97 17.76 2.70 -4.71
CA GLN A 97 16.73 1.77 -5.19
C GLN A 97 15.40 2.16 -4.54
N LEU A 98 14.44 2.53 -5.36
CA LEU A 98 13.16 3.05 -4.89
C LEU A 98 12.03 2.01 -5.05
N GLY A 99 11.26 1.80 -3.99
CA GLY A 99 10.00 1.08 -4.01
C GLY A 99 8.81 2.02 -3.85
N SER A 100 7.62 1.56 -4.21
CA SER A 100 6.34 2.24 -3.95
C SER A 100 5.39 1.31 -3.25
N VAL A 101 4.76 1.76 -2.17
CA VAL A 101 3.81 0.97 -1.40
C VAL A 101 2.38 1.32 -1.77
N GLY A 102 1.55 0.28 -2.01
CA GLY A 102 0.11 0.37 -2.14
C GLY A 102 -0.59 -0.59 -1.20
N PHE A 103 -1.76 -0.23 -0.67
CA PHE A 103 -2.50 -1.08 0.26
C PHE A 103 -3.99 -0.73 0.30
N TRP A 104 -4.78 -1.72 0.69
CA TRP A 104 -6.18 -1.54 1.03
C TRP A 104 -6.66 -2.59 2.05
N LEU A 105 -7.73 -2.28 2.76
CA LEU A 105 -8.43 -3.19 3.68
C LEU A 105 -9.92 -3.24 3.36
N GLY A 106 -10.51 -4.41 3.54
CA GLY A 106 -11.96 -4.55 3.65
C GLY A 106 -12.50 -3.64 4.75
N ALA A 107 -13.65 -3.01 4.51
CA ALA A 107 -14.24 -2.03 5.43
C ALA A 107 -14.33 -2.53 6.89
N PRO A 108 -14.70 -3.80 7.19
CA PRO A 108 -14.79 -4.30 8.56
C PRO A 108 -13.47 -4.30 9.35
N PHE A 109 -12.32 -4.23 8.65
CA PHE A 109 -10.99 -4.39 9.27
C PHE A 109 -10.22 -3.07 9.39
N ARG A 110 -10.83 -1.95 8.97
CA ARG A 110 -10.22 -0.62 9.07
C ARG A 110 -10.17 -0.13 10.51
N GLY A 111 -9.24 0.78 10.79
CA GLY A 111 -9.10 1.41 12.10
C GLY A 111 -8.44 0.54 13.19
N GLN A 112 -8.08 -0.70 12.90
CA GLN A 112 -7.53 -1.66 13.85
C GLN A 112 -5.98 -1.73 13.87
N GLY A 113 -5.29 -0.85 13.14
CA GLY A 113 -3.82 -0.83 13.09
C GLY A 113 -3.19 -1.85 12.14
N LEU A 114 -3.97 -2.69 11.46
CA LEU A 114 -3.47 -3.79 10.63
C LEU A 114 -2.55 -3.31 9.50
N ILE A 115 -2.89 -2.21 8.81
CA ILE A 115 -2.02 -1.65 7.75
C ILE A 115 -0.70 -1.14 8.32
N GLY A 116 -0.69 -0.50 9.48
CA GLY A 116 0.55 -0.04 10.11
C GLY A 116 1.51 -1.19 10.39
N GLU A 117 0.99 -2.30 10.90
CA GLU A 117 1.78 -3.49 11.18
C GLU A 117 2.22 -4.19 9.88
N ALA A 118 1.35 -4.28 8.87
CA ALA A 118 1.71 -4.82 7.56
C ALA A 118 2.83 -3.99 6.90
N GLN A 119 2.74 -2.65 6.95
CA GLN A 119 3.80 -1.76 6.47
C GLN A 119 5.13 -2.01 7.21
N ARG A 120 5.09 -2.13 8.54
CA ARG A 120 6.29 -2.45 9.33
C ARG A 120 6.97 -3.72 8.84
N LEU A 121 6.21 -4.81 8.71
CA LEU A 121 6.74 -6.11 8.26
C LEU A 121 7.33 -6.03 6.85
N VAL A 122 6.61 -5.41 5.91
CA VAL A 122 7.07 -5.28 4.52
C VAL A 122 8.33 -4.42 4.44
N PHE A 123 8.38 -3.29 5.16
CA PHE A 123 9.54 -2.39 5.11
C PHE A 123 10.75 -2.98 5.83
N ASP A 124 10.56 -3.69 6.95
CA ASP A 124 11.64 -4.40 7.63
C ASP A 124 12.24 -5.48 6.73
N TRP A 125 11.39 -6.21 6.01
CA TRP A 125 11.84 -7.19 5.03
C TRP A 125 12.58 -6.51 3.85
N ALA A 126 12.00 -5.50 3.23
CA ALA A 126 12.54 -4.87 2.03
C ALA A 126 13.88 -4.15 2.31
N PHE A 127 14.00 -3.44 3.42
CA PHE A 127 15.24 -2.79 3.84
C PHE A 127 16.26 -3.80 4.36
N GLY A 128 15.82 -4.79 5.13
CA GLY A 128 16.70 -5.83 5.70
C GLY A 128 17.34 -6.72 4.63
N THR A 129 16.68 -6.91 3.48
CA THR A 129 17.22 -7.64 2.33
C THR A 129 18.02 -6.77 1.37
N GLY A 130 18.02 -5.45 1.55
CA GLY A 130 18.64 -4.50 0.63
C GLY A 130 17.91 -4.39 -0.72
N LEU A 131 16.63 -4.78 -0.77
CA LEU A 131 15.82 -4.73 -1.99
C LEU A 131 15.56 -3.29 -2.43
N VAL A 132 15.32 -2.40 -1.48
CA VAL A 132 15.14 -0.97 -1.70
C VAL A 132 15.88 -0.17 -0.62
N ASP A 133 16.29 1.06 -0.96
CA ASP A 133 16.89 2.04 -0.04
C ASP A 133 15.85 3.00 0.51
N ALA A 134 14.77 3.21 -0.25
CA ALA A 134 13.66 4.07 0.14
C ALA A 134 12.33 3.56 -0.42
N VAL A 135 11.25 3.88 0.28
CA VAL A 135 9.87 3.62 -0.15
C VAL A 135 9.16 4.95 -0.37
N HIS A 136 8.63 5.12 -1.58
CA HIS A 136 7.70 6.17 -1.94
C HIS A 136 6.27 5.75 -1.53
N TRP A 137 5.52 6.70 -1.03
CA TRP A 137 4.08 6.58 -0.80
C TRP A 137 3.38 7.77 -1.44
N GLU A 138 2.25 7.48 -2.07
CA GLU A 138 1.34 8.52 -2.56
C GLU A 138 -0.11 8.11 -2.36
N CYS A 139 -1.00 9.09 -2.22
CA CYS A 139 -2.43 8.87 -2.32
C CYS A 139 -3.13 10.11 -2.89
N ILE A 140 -4.23 9.90 -3.59
CA ILE A 140 -5.07 10.98 -4.09
C ILE A 140 -5.44 11.90 -2.93
N ARG A 141 -5.30 13.21 -3.15
CA ARG A 141 -5.61 14.24 -2.15
C ARG A 141 -7.06 14.08 -1.65
N GLY A 142 -7.22 14.04 -0.33
CA GLY A 142 -8.47 13.73 0.35
C GLY A 142 -8.58 12.31 0.90
N ASN A 143 -7.67 11.39 0.54
CA ASN A 143 -7.59 10.07 1.17
C ASN A 143 -6.85 10.16 2.51
N THR A 144 -7.51 10.76 3.50
CA THR A 144 -6.93 10.98 4.84
C THR A 144 -6.60 9.68 5.57
N ALA A 145 -7.33 8.60 5.29
CA ALA A 145 -7.06 7.29 5.88
C ALA A 145 -5.68 6.77 5.47
N SER A 146 -5.35 6.84 4.16
CA SER A 146 -4.04 6.45 3.65
C SER A 146 -2.93 7.39 4.15
N ALA A 147 -3.17 8.72 4.15
CA ALA A 147 -2.21 9.69 4.65
C ALA A 147 -1.85 9.46 6.13
N ARG A 148 -2.85 9.17 6.98
CA ARG A 148 -2.64 8.85 8.39
C ARG A 148 -1.87 7.54 8.58
N ALA A 149 -2.08 6.56 7.71
CA ALA A 149 -1.32 5.31 7.75
C ALA A 149 0.16 5.56 7.44
N ALA A 150 0.47 6.32 6.38
CA ALA A 150 1.83 6.69 6.03
C ALA A 150 2.51 7.54 7.12
N TRP A 151 1.81 8.55 7.66
CA TRP A 151 2.33 9.36 8.76
C TRP A 151 2.68 8.53 10.00
N LYS A 152 1.82 7.58 10.37
CA LYS A 152 2.06 6.67 11.50
C LYS A 152 3.21 5.70 11.26
N ALA A 153 3.47 5.34 9.99
CA ALA A 153 4.58 4.48 9.59
C ALA A 153 5.93 5.20 9.51
N GLY A 154 5.96 6.53 9.75
CA GLY A 154 7.18 7.32 9.79
C GLY A 154 7.58 7.99 8.47
N PHE A 155 6.70 8.02 7.47
CA PHE A 155 6.98 8.74 6.24
C PHE A 155 7.19 10.24 6.48
N SER A 156 8.20 10.80 5.83
CA SER A 156 8.37 12.25 5.70
C SER A 156 7.46 12.74 4.58
N TYR A 157 6.73 13.82 4.83
CA TYR A 157 5.87 14.45 3.82
C TYR A 157 6.71 15.15 2.76
N ALA A 158 6.46 14.86 1.48
CA ALA A 158 7.19 15.42 0.34
C ALA A 158 6.40 16.51 -0.41
N GLY A 159 5.10 16.66 -0.13
CA GLY A 159 4.28 17.69 -0.77
C GLY A 159 3.08 17.15 -1.54
N VAL A 160 2.61 17.97 -2.47
CA VAL A 160 1.53 17.66 -3.42
C VAL A 160 2.10 17.72 -4.83
N ALA A 161 1.93 16.65 -5.58
CA ALA A 161 2.31 16.59 -6.99
C ALA A 161 1.35 15.67 -7.77
N PRO A 162 1.35 15.68 -9.10
CA PRO A 162 0.69 14.64 -9.89
C PRO A 162 1.17 13.25 -9.45
N SER A 163 0.27 12.28 -9.36
CA SER A 163 0.63 10.91 -8.97
C SER A 163 1.66 10.33 -9.93
N VAL A 164 2.59 9.53 -9.39
CA VAL A 164 3.57 8.77 -10.19
C VAL A 164 2.84 7.68 -10.98
N ALA A 165 1.96 6.93 -10.31
CA ALA A 165 1.10 5.96 -10.97
C ALA A 165 -0.05 6.65 -11.69
N ALA A 166 -0.30 6.25 -12.95
CA ALA A 166 -1.49 6.69 -13.66
C ALA A 166 -2.76 6.13 -12.99
N TYR A 167 -3.78 6.96 -12.91
CA TYR A 167 -5.11 6.54 -12.49
C TYR A 167 -5.76 5.72 -13.62
N ARG A 168 -6.92 5.06 -13.34
CA ARG A 168 -7.61 4.15 -14.28
C ARG A 168 -7.99 4.78 -15.62
N ASP A 169 -8.17 6.10 -15.66
CA ASP A 169 -8.49 6.89 -16.86
C ASP A 169 -7.23 7.45 -17.57
N GLY A 170 -6.04 7.04 -17.11
CA GLY A 170 -4.75 7.51 -17.63
C GLY A 170 -4.32 8.87 -17.11
N THR A 171 -5.09 9.52 -16.25
CA THR A 171 -4.72 10.79 -15.63
C THR A 171 -3.77 10.61 -14.45
N HIS A 172 -3.12 11.71 -14.04
CA HIS A 172 -2.26 11.77 -12.86
C HIS A 172 -2.84 12.80 -11.88
N PRO A 173 -3.81 12.40 -11.02
CA PRO A 173 -4.43 13.33 -10.09
C PRO A 173 -3.44 13.87 -9.07
N LEU A 174 -3.72 15.08 -8.55
CA LEU A 174 -2.92 15.63 -7.46
C LEU A 174 -3.01 14.74 -6.23
N SER A 175 -1.83 14.31 -5.77
CA SER A 175 -1.64 13.37 -4.70
C SER A 175 -0.75 13.94 -3.61
N TRP A 176 -1.05 13.61 -2.36
CA TRP A 176 -0.09 13.75 -1.28
C TRP A 176 0.98 12.70 -1.44
N GLN A 177 2.23 13.11 -1.26
CA GLN A 177 3.39 12.22 -1.43
C GLN A 177 4.27 12.25 -0.20
N GLY A 178 4.95 11.15 0.04
CA GLY A 178 5.91 10.99 1.12
C GLY A 178 6.95 9.94 0.83
N GLN A 179 8.04 9.96 1.60
CA GLN A 179 9.14 9.02 1.47
C GLN A 179 9.58 8.51 2.84
N LEU A 180 9.99 7.24 2.89
CA LEU A 180 10.59 6.59 4.03
C LEU A 180 11.89 5.93 3.58
N ARG A 181 13.02 6.23 4.25
CA ARG A 181 14.33 5.64 3.95
C ARG A 181 14.67 4.54 4.95
N ALA A 182 15.54 3.62 4.55
CA ALA A 182 15.99 2.50 5.38
C ALA A 182 16.53 2.92 6.75
N GLY A 183 17.25 4.05 6.82
CA GLY A 183 17.84 4.59 8.06
C GLY A 183 16.93 5.52 8.87
N ASP A 184 15.69 5.75 8.41
CA ASP A 184 14.78 6.69 9.09
C ASP A 184 14.21 6.12 10.39
N ASP A 185 14.05 7.00 11.38
CA ASP A 185 13.20 6.70 12.53
C ASP A 185 11.75 6.50 12.08
N ARG A 186 11.12 5.44 12.56
CA ARG A 186 9.73 5.06 12.25
C ARG A 186 8.69 5.84 13.08
N GLY A 187 9.13 6.87 13.81
CA GLY A 187 8.25 7.78 14.54
C GLY A 187 7.49 8.72 13.61
N ARG A 188 6.40 9.27 14.13
CA ARG A 188 5.59 10.27 13.42
C ARG A 188 6.43 11.52 13.12
N ARG A 189 6.48 11.90 11.85
CA ARG A 189 7.27 13.06 11.41
C ARG A 189 6.44 14.35 11.43
N PRO A 190 7.03 15.51 11.76
CA PRO A 190 6.38 16.81 11.59
C PRO A 190 6.25 17.19 10.10
N GLY A 191 5.56 18.29 9.81
CA GLY A 191 5.48 18.87 8.47
C GLY A 191 4.32 18.38 7.62
N TRP A 192 3.50 17.45 8.12
CA TRP A 192 2.30 17.01 7.43
C TRP A 192 1.19 18.08 7.53
N PRO A 193 0.46 18.36 6.42
CA PRO A 193 -0.64 19.32 6.46
C PRO A 193 -1.79 18.78 7.32
N ALA A 194 -2.43 19.65 8.08
CA ALA A 194 -3.53 19.27 8.97
C ALA A 194 -4.67 18.56 8.21
N GLU A 195 -4.96 19.02 6.97
CA GLU A 195 -5.99 18.43 6.12
C GLU A 195 -5.74 16.96 5.74
N ALA A 196 -4.47 16.51 5.72
CA ALA A 196 -4.12 15.12 5.45
C ALA A 196 -4.32 14.22 6.67
N LEU A 197 -4.30 14.78 7.87
CA LEU A 197 -4.34 14.04 9.14
C LEU A 197 -5.69 14.11 9.86
N THR A 198 -6.56 15.05 9.51
CA THR A 198 -7.90 15.18 10.08
C THR A 198 -8.79 14.02 9.62
N GLU A 199 -9.64 13.50 10.52
CA GLU A 199 -10.69 12.58 10.08
C GLU A 199 -11.65 13.33 9.16
N ALA A 200 -11.99 12.73 8.01
CA ALA A 200 -13.10 13.24 7.23
C ALA A 200 -14.34 13.21 8.14
N LEU A 201 -14.87 14.38 8.46
CA LEU A 201 -16.18 14.46 9.09
C LEU A 201 -17.14 13.74 8.15
N SER A 202 -17.72 12.64 8.63
CA SER A 202 -18.72 11.86 7.90
C SER A 202 -19.86 12.82 7.55
N ALA A 203 -19.99 13.13 6.27
CA ALA A 203 -21.16 13.84 5.74
C ALA A 203 -22.23 12.81 5.37
#